data_ecd3339cfa2bfe248cba464b8631837a
#
_entry.id   ecd3339cfa2bfe248cba464b8631837a
#
_cell.length_a   1.000
_cell.length_b   1.000
_cell.length_c   1.000
_cell.angle_alpha   90.00
_cell.angle_beta   90.00
_cell.angle_gamma   90.00
#
_symmetry.space_group_name_H-M   'P 1'
#
loop_
_entity.id
_entity.type
_entity.pdbx_description
1 polymer ?
#
loop_
_entity_poly.entity_id
_entity_poly.type
_entity_poly.pdbx_seq_one_letter_code
_entity_poly.pdbx_strand_id
1 'polypeptide(L)'
;EDPRPLDYLSSDSNSQSGGVDLQLEVYLLTEQMQQQELEPKLLTRGSFTNLYWTFAQMLTHHSSNGCNLRTGDMLGSGTVSGQTRDSRGCMLELTWDGDLQNALPGSQRTPIQLPTGEERKFLADGDTVIFRGFCESSDHRRIGFGICMGQVLPAAENG
;
A
#
# COMPACT_ATOMS: atom_id res chain seq x y z
N GLU A 1 25.28 5.93 1.64
CA GLU A 1 25.05 4.98 2.74
C GLU A 1 23.92 5.53 3.62
N ASP A 2 22.96 4.66 3.96
CA ASP A 2 21.89 5.02 4.88
C ASP A 2 22.48 5.28 6.28
N PRO A 3 21.92 6.22 7.05
CA PRO A 3 22.38 6.46 8.41
C PRO A 3 22.18 5.22 9.28
N ARG A 4 23.13 4.95 10.17
CA ARG A 4 23.01 3.85 11.12
C ARG A 4 21.74 4.05 11.98
N PRO A 5 20.90 3.00 12.16
CA PRO A 5 19.77 3.07 13.06
C PRO A 5 20.21 3.41 14.50
N LEU A 6 19.32 4.07 15.24
CA LEU A 6 19.55 4.32 16.67
C LEU A 6 19.79 3.02 17.42
N ASP A 7 20.58 3.06 18.48
CA ASP A 7 21.04 1.84 19.17
C ASP A 7 19.89 0.95 19.65
N TYR A 8 18.79 1.52 20.12
CA TYR A 8 17.61 0.76 20.55
C TYR A 8 16.83 0.10 19.39
N LEU A 9 17.10 0.46 18.15
CA LEU A 9 16.54 -0.15 16.93
C LEU A 9 17.51 -1.14 16.28
N SER A 10 18.71 -1.29 16.84
CA SER A 10 19.76 -2.13 16.29
C SER A 10 19.68 -3.54 16.88
N SER A 11 19.64 -4.54 16.01
CA SER A 11 19.66 -5.96 16.38
C SER A 11 20.22 -6.77 15.23
N ASP A 12 21.25 -7.58 15.47
CA ASP A 12 21.89 -8.39 14.43
C ASP A 12 20.90 -9.40 13.83
N SER A 13 20.08 -10.05 14.66
CA SER A 13 19.08 -11.01 14.20
C SER A 13 17.98 -10.34 13.36
N ASN A 14 17.55 -9.14 13.77
CA ASN A 14 16.54 -8.40 13.01
C ASN A 14 17.11 -7.89 11.68
N SER A 15 18.37 -7.47 11.64
CA SER A 15 19.05 -7.04 10.42
C SER A 15 19.22 -8.18 9.41
N GLN A 16 19.39 -9.41 9.87
CA GLN A 16 19.56 -10.59 9.03
C GLN A 16 18.24 -11.20 8.55
N SER A 17 17.19 -11.18 9.37
CA SER A 17 15.96 -11.93 9.11
C SER A 17 14.66 -11.24 9.55
N GLY A 18 14.69 -9.95 9.85
CA GLY A 18 13.50 -9.21 10.32
C GLY A 18 12.56 -8.76 9.21
N GLY A 19 12.97 -8.86 7.95
CA GLY A 19 12.13 -8.55 6.78
C GLY A 19 11.06 -9.63 6.55
N VAL A 20 9.95 -9.22 5.93
CA VAL A 20 8.86 -10.13 5.56
C VAL A 20 8.67 -10.09 4.05
N ASP A 21 8.80 -11.24 3.39
CA ASP A 21 8.52 -11.36 1.96
C ASP A 21 7.01 -11.54 1.72
N LEU A 22 6.31 -10.42 1.77
CA LEU A 22 4.87 -10.33 1.56
C LEU A 22 4.61 -9.58 0.26
N GLN A 23 3.94 -10.24 -0.67
CA GLN A 23 3.46 -9.63 -1.90
C GLN A 23 2.13 -8.93 -1.64
N LEU A 24 2.02 -7.71 -2.15
CA LEU A 24 0.86 -6.84 -1.99
C LEU A 24 0.29 -6.49 -3.36
N GLU A 25 -1.01 -6.63 -3.52
CA GLU A 25 -1.73 -6.28 -4.74
C GLU A 25 -2.92 -5.39 -4.41
N VAL A 26 -3.12 -4.37 -5.24
CA VAL A 26 -4.29 -3.48 -5.14
C VAL A 26 -5.02 -3.46 -6.47
N TYR A 27 -6.32 -3.71 -6.41
CA TYR A 27 -7.21 -3.69 -7.56
C TYR A 27 -8.26 -2.61 -7.40
N LEU A 28 -8.73 -2.11 -8.54
CA LEU A 28 -9.85 -1.18 -8.63
C LEU A 28 -10.96 -1.81 -9.45
N LEU A 29 -12.19 -1.68 -8.96
CA LEU A 29 -13.41 -2.07 -9.65
C LEU A 29 -14.38 -0.91 -9.59
N THR A 30 -14.64 -0.26 -10.72
CA THR A 30 -15.60 0.85 -10.78
C THR A 30 -17.03 0.33 -10.92
N GLU A 31 -18.01 1.20 -10.64
CA GLU A 31 -19.41 0.85 -10.84
C GLU A 31 -19.70 0.47 -12.30
N GLN A 32 -19.12 1.18 -13.26
CA GLN A 32 -19.27 0.87 -14.68
C GLN A 32 -18.63 -0.47 -15.06
N MET A 33 -17.47 -0.81 -14.47
CA MET A 33 -16.87 -2.13 -14.66
C MET A 33 -17.77 -3.24 -14.09
N GLN A 34 -18.38 -3.02 -12.93
CA GLN A 34 -19.34 -3.99 -12.34
C GLN A 34 -20.57 -4.19 -13.24
N GLN A 35 -21.14 -3.10 -13.77
CA GLN A 35 -22.29 -3.18 -14.69
C GLN A 35 -21.97 -3.92 -15.99
N GLN A 36 -20.72 -3.90 -16.42
CA GLN A 36 -20.23 -4.60 -17.60
C GLN A 36 -19.65 -6.00 -17.29
N GLU A 37 -19.78 -6.46 -16.05
CA GLU A 37 -19.25 -7.75 -15.58
C GLU A 37 -17.73 -7.92 -15.86
N LEU A 38 -16.97 -6.83 -15.80
CA LEU A 38 -15.52 -6.84 -16.01
C LEU A 38 -14.78 -7.19 -14.72
N GLU A 39 -13.63 -7.86 -14.88
CA GLU A 39 -12.74 -8.17 -13.77
C GLU A 39 -12.10 -6.91 -13.19
N PRO A 40 -11.84 -6.88 -11.86
CA PRO A 40 -11.13 -5.79 -11.24
C PRO A 40 -9.76 -5.56 -11.89
N LYS A 41 -9.44 -4.31 -12.20
CA LYS A 41 -8.16 -3.92 -12.77
C LYS A 41 -7.07 -3.90 -11.70
N LEU A 42 -6.00 -4.67 -11.90
CA LEU A 42 -4.79 -4.54 -11.09
C LEU A 42 -4.20 -3.14 -11.29
N LEU A 43 -4.08 -2.37 -10.21
CA LEU A 43 -3.45 -1.05 -10.19
C LEU A 43 -1.97 -1.15 -9.88
N THR A 44 -1.62 -1.93 -8.85
CA THR A 44 -0.24 -2.03 -8.37
C THR A 44 0.04 -3.39 -7.74
N ARG A 45 1.30 -3.81 -7.89
CA ARG A 45 1.87 -4.98 -7.21
C ARG A 45 3.22 -4.58 -6.64
N GLY A 46 3.39 -4.76 -5.35
CA GLY A 46 4.63 -4.46 -4.64
C GLY A 46 5.00 -5.54 -3.64
N SER A 47 6.22 -5.48 -3.14
CA SER A 47 6.68 -6.34 -2.06
C SER A 47 6.86 -5.53 -0.78
N PHE A 48 6.49 -6.08 0.35
CA PHE A 48 6.71 -5.48 1.66
C PHE A 48 8.21 -5.35 1.99
N THR A 49 9.07 -6.08 1.29
CA THR A 49 10.52 -5.94 1.38
C THR A 49 11.04 -4.58 0.90
N ASN A 50 10.21 -3.78 0.22
CA ASN A 50 10.54 -2.39 -0.14
C ASN A 50 10.53 -1.43 1.07
N LEU A 51 10.00 -1.85 2.22
CA LEU A 51 10.07 -1.04 3.44
C LEU A 51 11.48 -1.07 4.02
N TYR A 52 11.95 0.10 4.44
CA TYR A 52 13.23 0.25 5.12
C TYR A 52 13.20 -0.33 6.55
N TRP A 53 12.12 -0.07 7.29
CA TRP A 53 11.96 -0.48 8.67
C TRP A 53 11.20 -1.80 8.79
N THR A 54 11.68 -2.69 9.64
CA THR A 54 10.99 -3.93 9.98
C THR A 54 9.84 -3.68 10.96
N PHE A 55 8.91 -4.63 11.06
CA PHE A 55 7.83 -4.57 12.06
C PHE A 55 8.37 -4.45 13.50
N ALA A 56 9.45 -5.18 13.82
CA ALA A 56 10.06 -5.12 15.14
C ALA A 56 10.61 -3.74 15.45
N GLN A 57 11.26 -3.09 14.48
CA GLN A 57 11.77 -1.72 14.63
C GLN A 57 10.64 -0.70 14.78
N MET A 58 9.59 -0.81 13.97
CA MET A 58 8.41 0.08 14.06
C MET A 58 7.73 -0.04 15.42
N LEU A 59 7.55 -1.26 15.93
CA LEU A 59 6.97 -1.53 17.23
C LEU A 59 7.84 -0.97 18.36
N THR A 60 9.14 -1.22 18.31
CA THR A 60 10.11 -0.72 19.31
C THR A 60 10.12 0.80 19.32
N HIS A 61 10.14 1.45 18.15
CA HIS A 61 10.12 2.90 18.06
C HIS A 61 8.82 3.49 18.62
N HIS A 62 7.68 2.91 18.28
CA HIS A 62 6.37 3.37 18.77
C HIS A 62 6.27 3.31 20.30
N SER A 63 6.83 2.29 20.93
CA SER A 63 6.79 2.12 22.39
C SER A 63 7.93 2.84 23.14
N SER A 64 8.96 3.34 22.45
CA SER A 64 10.15 3.93 23.07
C SER A 64 9.87 5.21 23.88
N ASN A 65 8.78 5.90 23.58
CA ASN A 65 8.33 7.11 24.28
C ASN A 65 7.38 6.84 25.46
N GLY A 66 7.21 5.56 25.87
CA GLY A 66 6.30 5.17 26.94
C GLY A 66 4.85 4.97 26.49
N CYS A 67 4.56 4.91 25.19
CA CYS A 67 3.25 4.55 24.68
C CYS A 67 2.98 3.07 24.94
N ASN A 68 2.01 2.77 25.79
CA ASN A 68 1.63 1.40 26.12
C ASN A 68 0.74 0.81 25.03
N LEU A 69 1.18 -0.30 24.46
CA LEU A 69 0.40 -1.10 23.52
C LEU A 69 -0.62 -1.97 24.27
N ARG A 70 -1.80 -2.11 23.71
CA ARG A 70 -2.90 -2.90 24.26
C ARG A 70 -3.33 -3.96 23.25
N THR A 71 -3.90 -5.04 23.74
CA THR A 71 -4.53 -6.05 22.90
C THR A 71 -5.64 -5.40 22.05
N GLY A 72 -5.57 -5.58 20.73
CA GLY A 72 -6.50 -4.99 19.78
C GLY A 72 -6.02 -3.68 19.14
N ASP A 73 -4.86 -3.16 19.53
CA ASP A 73 -4.25 -2.02 18.84
C ASP A 73 -3.91 -2.40 17.39
N MET A 74 -4.28 -1.52 16.47
CA MET A 74 -3.97 -1.65 15.05
C MET A 74 -2.77 -0.79 14.69
N LEU A 75 -1.76 -1.41 14.09
CA LEU A 75 -0.54 -0.76 13.65
C LEU A 75 -0.53 -0.63 12.13
N GLY A 76 -0.14 0.53 11.63
CA GLY A 76 0.01 0.80 10.20
C GLY A 76 1.46 1.08 9.83
N SER A 77 1.96 0.40 8.80
CA SER A 77 3.32 0.64 8.28
C SER A 77 3.46 1.92 7.47
N GLY A 78 2.33 2.56 7.10
CA GLY A 78 2.30 3.54 6.03
C GLY A 78 2.31 2.90 4.65
N THR A 79 2.37 3.74 3.61
CA THR A 79 2.36 3.29 2.21
C THR A 79 3.59 2.47 1.88
N VAL A 80 3.39 1.31 1.25
CA VAL A 80 4.46 0.43 0.76
C VAL A 80 4.63 0.69 -0.73
N SER A 81 5.73 1.34 -1.11
CA SER A 81 6.01 1.71 -2.49
C SER A 81 7.36 1.19 -2.95
N GLY A 82 7.39 0.59 -4.13
CA GLY A 82 8.61 0.18 -4.81
C GLY A 82 9.11 1.25 -5.79
N GLN A 83 10.18 0.95 -6.49
CA GLN A 83 10.85 1.90 -7.39
C GLN A 83 10.12 2.09 -8.72
N THR A 84 9.40 1.08 -9.19
CA THR A 84 8.68 1.13 -10.46
C THR A 84 7.27 1.72 -10.29
N ARG A 85 6.72 2.30 -11.36
CA ARG A 85 5.40 2.94 -11.30
C ARG A 85 4.30 1.96 -10.86
N ASP A 86 4.34 0.74 -11.34
CA ASP A 86 3.39 -0.33 -11.04
C ASP A 86 3.57 -0.98 -9.67
N SER A 87 4.57 -0.56 -8.89
CA SER A 87 4.81 -0.98 -7.52
C SER A 87 4.57 0.12 -6.48
N ARG A 88 4.04 1.27 -6.90
CA ARG A 88 3.71 2.39 -6.00
C ARG A 88 2.44 2.11 -5.22
N GLY A 89 2.45 2.41 -3.92
CA GLY A 89 1.43 1.99 -2.97
C GLY A 89 0.19 2.86 -2.87
N CYS A 90 0.11 4.00 -3.57
CA CYS A 90 -1.08 4.87 -3.55
C CYS A 90 -1.33 5.56 -4.89
N MET A 91 -2.58 5.99 -5.11
CA MET A 91 -2.97 6.68 -6.36
C MET A 91 -2.27 8.02 -6.52
N LEU A 92 -1.93 8.69 -5.42
CA LEU A 92 -1.14 9.92 -5.45
C LEU A 92 0.18 9.72 -6.19
N GLU A 93 0.89 8.61 -5.92
CA GLU A 93 2.14 8.27 -6.55
C GLU A 93 1.95 7.66 -7.95
N LEU A 94 0.94 6.80 -8.13
CA LEU A 94 0.64 6.13 -9.40
C LEU A 94 0.32 7.14 -10.53
N THR A 95 -0.36 8.23 -10.20
CA THR A 95 -0.79 9.24 -11.16
C THR A 95 0.18 10.43 -11.27
N TRP A 96 1.22 10.44 -10.52
CA TRP A 96 2.21 11.52 -10.52
C TRP A 96 3.21 11.37 -11.66
N ASP A 97 3.42 12.44 -12.44
CA ASP A 97 4.37 12.48 -13.56
C ASP A 97 5.62 13.32 -13.26
N GLY A 98 5.75 13.86 -12.06
CA GLY A 98 6.87 14.70 -11.67
C GLY A 98 7.95 13.95 -10.90
N ASP A 99 9.08 14.62 -10.74
CA ASP A 99 10.09 14.26 -9.76
C ASP A 99 9.52 14.49 -8.35
N LEU A 100 9.54 13.45 -7.50
CA LEU A 100 9.06 13.54 -6.12
C LEU A 100 9.79 14.62 -5.30
N GLN A 101 11.02 14.97 -5.68
CA GLN A 101 11.81 16.00 -5.01
C GLN A 101 11.38 17.42 -5.39
N ASN A 102 10.71 17.60 -6.54
CA ASN A 102 10.28 18.89 -7.06
C ASN A 102 8.75 19.00 -7.15
N ALA A 103 8.05 18.34 -6.26
CA ALA A 103 6.59 18.29 -6.19
C ALA A 103 5.98 19.67 -5.87
N LEU A 104 5.71 20.46 -6.88
CA LEU A 104 4.98 21.71 -6.74
C LEU A 104 3.47 21.46 -6.76
N PRO A 105 2.66 22.24 -6.00
CA PRO A 105 1.20 22.25 -6.13
C PRO A 105 0.80 22.50 -7.59
N GLY A 106 -0.02 21.63 -8.16
CA GLY A 106 -0.49 21.75 -9.55
C GLY A 106 0.34 20.95 -10.58
N SER A 107 1.30 20.12 -10.14
CA SER A 107 2.02 19.19 -11.02
C SER A 107 1.03 18.32 -11.82
N GLN A 108 1.36 18.08 -13.09
CA GLN A 108 0.54 17.28 -13.98
C GLN A 108 0.45 15.85 -13.47
N ARG A 109 -0.74 15.26 -13.63
CA ARG A 109 -1.02 13.87 -13.29
C ARG A 109 -1.54 13.16 -14.53
N THR A 110 -0.92 12.02 -14.84
CA THR A 110 -1.45 11.11 -15.84
C THR A 110 -2.49 10.20 -15.20
N PRO A 111 -3.74 10.22 -15.67
CA PRO A 111 -4.78 9.36 -15.14
C PRO A 111 -4.49 7.89 -15.48
N ILE A 112 -4.98 7.00 -14.62
CA ILE A 112 -5.03 5.57 -14.88
C ILE A 112 -6.20 5.32 -15.85
N GLN A 113 -5.90 4.67 -16.98
CA GLN A 113 -6.91 4.25 -17.94
C GLN A 113 -7.55 2.94 -17.51
N LEU A 114 -8.87 2.88 -17.49
CA LEU A 114 -9.64 1.70 -17.11
C LEU A 114 -10.22 0.99 -18.34
N PRO A 115 -10.57 -0.32 -18.23
CA PRO A 115 -11.10 -1.09 -19.37
C PRO A 115 -12.38 -0.53 -19.99
N THR A 116 -13.18 0.20 -19.22
CA THR A 116 -14.41 0.88 -19.64
C THR A 116 -14.17 2.17 -20.40
N GLY A 117 -12.90 2.66 -20.48
CA GLY A 117 -12.57 3.99 -21.00
C GLY A 117 -12.63 5.08 -19.94
N GLU A 118 -13.04 4.77 -18.71
CA GLU A 118 -12.98 5.71 -17.60
C GLU A 118 -11.52 6.01 -17.22
N GLU A 119 -11.32 7.19 -16.65
CA GLU A 119 -10.03 7.65 -16.14
C GLU A 119 -10.09 7.89 -14.63
N ARG A 120 -9.01 7.55 -13.93
CA ARG A 120 -8.88 7.85 -12.50
C ARG A 120 -7.54 8.50 -12.18
N LYS A 121 -7.58 9.66 -11.53
CA LYS A 121 -6.45 10.28 -10.83
C LYS A 121 -6.53 10.01 -9.33
N PHE A 122 -7.74 9.94 -8.81
CA PHE A 122 -8.13 9.61 -7.44
C PHE A 122 -9.35 8.71 -7.49
N LEU A 123 -9.72 8.13 -6.34
CA LEU A 123 -10.95 7.36 -6.21
C LEU A 123 -12.17 8.27 -6.40
N ALA A 124 -13.23 7.72 -6.94
CA ALA A 124 -14.54 8.34 -7.09
C ALA A 124 -15.59 7.54 -6.31
N ASP A 125 -16.74 8.17 -6.08
CA ASP A 125 -17.90 7.49 -5.49
C ASP A 125 -18.29 6.27 -6.33
N GLY A 126 -18.61 5.16 -5.68
CA GLY A 126 -18.90 3.90 -6.33
C GLY A 126 -17.67 3.00 -6.61
N ASP A 127 -16.45 3.56 -6.56
CA ASP A 127 -15.25 2.78 -6.76
C ASP A 127 -15.03 1.79 -5.61
N THR A 128 -14.74 0.54 -5.93
CA THR A 128 -14.37 -0.51 -4.97
C THR A 128 -12.88 -0.78 -5.05
N VAL A 129 -12.19 -0.65 -3.92
CA VAL A 129 -10.76 -0.98 -3.79
C VAL A 129 -10.62 -2.35 -3.16
N ILE A 130 -9.78 -3.20 -3.74
CA ILE A 130 -9.55 -4.56 -3.28
C ILE A 130 -8.07 -4.74 -3.01
N PHE A 131 -7.72 -5.12 -1.77
CA PHE A 131 -6.36 -5.44 -1.35
C PHE A 131 -6.21 -6.95 -1.22
N ARG A 132 -5.08 -7.45 -1.71
CA ARG A 132 -4.66 -8.84 -1.52
C ARG A 132 -3.23 -8.86 -1.02
N GLY A 133 -2.96 -9.76 -0.07
CA GLY A 133 -1.62 -10.02 0.42
C GLY A 133 -1.35 -11.51 0.43
N PHE A 134 -0.11 -11.90 0.11
CA PHE A 134 0.29 -13.30 0.16
C PHE A 134 1.81 -13.45 0.28
N CYS A 135 2.24 -14.54 0.91
CA CYS A 135 3.62 -14.99 0.89
C CYS A 135 3.72 -16.23 0.00
N GLU A 136 4.76 -16.31 -0.82
CA GLU A 136 4.97 -17.41 -1.77
C GLU A 136 6.46 -17.75 -1.84
N SER A 137 6.77 -19.03 -1.85
CA SER A 137 8.11 -19.57 -2.02
C SER A 137 8.04 -20.86 -2.81
N SER A 138 9.10 -21.20 -3.56
CA SER A 138 9.19 -22.45 -4.34
C SER A 138 9.02 -23.70 -3.48
N ASP A 139 9.46 -23.63 -2.21
CA ASP A 139 9.55 -24.78 -1.32
C ASP A 139 8.39 -24.88 -0.31
N HIS A 140 7.50 -23.90 -0.30
CA HIS A 140 6.41 -23.83 0.66
C HIS A 140 5.08 -23.52 -0.02
N ARG A 141 3.99 -23.92 0.65
CA ARG A 141 2.65 -23.55 0.20
C ARG A 141 2.46 -22.05 0.32
N ARG A 142 1.84 -21.45 -0.69
CA ARG A 142 1.39 -20.06 -0.64
C ARG A 142 0.46 -19.83 0.54
N ILE A 143 0.73 -18.76 1.29
CA ILE A 143 -0.09 -18.28 2.40
C ILE A 143 -0.77 -16.99 1.94
N GLY A 144 -2.10 -16.96 1.92
CA GLY A 144 -2.90 -15.77 1.60
C GLY A 144 -3.50 -15.18 2.86
N PHE A 145 -3.68 -13.85 2.86
CA PHE A 145 -4.30 -13.09 3.96
C PHE A 145 -5.79 -12.80 3.71
N GLY A 146 -6.39 -13.46 2.73
CA GLY A 146 -7.77 -13.21 2.33
C GLY A 146 -7.91 -11.99 1.43
N ILE A 147 -9.12 -11.44 1.38
CA ILE A 147 -9.47 -10.25 0.59
C ILE A 147 -9.94 -9.17 1.56
N CYS A 148 -9.32 -8.00 1.46
CA CYS A 148 -9.81 -6.78 2.12
C CYS A 148 -10.36 -5.87 1.03
N MET A 149 -11.66 -5.55 1.07
CA MET A 149 -12.27 -4.66 0.08
C MET A 149 -13.23 -3.68 0.73
N GLY A 150 -13.34 -2.50 0.12
CA GLY A 150 -14.26 -1.46 0.52
C GLY A 150 -14.67 -0.60 -0.65
N GLN A 151 -15.90 -0.11 -0.63
CA GLN A 151 -16.45 0.80 -1.63
C GLN A 151 -16.44 2.23 -1.11
N VAL A 152 -16.07 3.16 -1.97
CA VAL A 152 -16.20 4.60 -1.70
C VAL A 152 -17.67 4.98 -1.84
N LEU A 153 -18.24 5.48 -0.76
CA LEU A 153 -19.61 5.96 -0.75
C LEU A 153 -19.67 7.47 -0.96
N PRO A 154 -20.76 8.01 -1.53
CA PRO A 154 -21.00 9.43 -1.55
C PRO A 154 -20.91 10.06 -0.17
N ALA A 155 -20.52 11.33 -0.10
CA ALA A 155 -20.53 12.07 1.15
C ALA A 155 -21.93 12.04 1.78
N ALA A 156 -22.00 11.84 3.10
CA ALA A 156 -23.28 11.93 3.80
C ALA A 156 -23.84 13.34 3.66
N GLU A 157 -25.11 13.46 3.22
CA GLU A 157 -25.80 14.74 3.25
C GLU A 157 -25.93 15.16 4.72
N ASN A 158 -25.35 16.28 5.08
CA ASN A 158 -25.54 16.88 6.39
C ASN A 158 -27.02 17.31 6.50
N GLY A 159 -27.82 16.56 7.27
CA GLY A 159 -29.16 16.92 7.66
C GLY A 159 -29.19 18.09 8.65
#